data_2c16d3e01429d209855e3f342ba522ff
#
_entry.id   2c16d3e01429d209855e3f342ba522ff
#
_cell.length_a   1.000
_cell.length_b   1.000
_cell.length_c   1.000
_cell.angle_alpha   90.00
_cell.angle_beta   90.00
_cell.angle_gamma   90.00
#
_symmetry.space_group_name_H-M   'P 1'
#
loop_
_entity.id
_entity.type
_entity.pdbx_description
1 polymer ?
#
loop_
_entity_poly.entity_id
_entity_poly.type
_entity_poly.pdbx_seq_one_letter_code
_entity_poly.pdbx_strand_id
1 'polypeptide(L)'
;MSAYTDISILGCGWLGLPLAEVFVQSGYNVKGSTTTPEKLSALKDKNIAPYLIDLTCAPCQPAIEQFLETDILIVSIPPYKKGETFDYLLQLRNLVKLMEDSPVNRVLFISSTSVYPDLNRIVDENDAPD
;
A
#
# COMPACT_ATOMS: atom_id res chain seq x y z
N MET A 1 12.89 -14.47 -17.09
CA MET A 1 12.19 -14.58 -15.81
C MET A 1 12.53 -13.39 -14.94
N SER A 2 11.52 -12.74 -14.40
CA SER A 2 11.74 -11.66 -13.43
C SER A 2 12.31 -12.26 -12.13
N ALA A 3 13.30 -11.60 -11.53
CA ALA A 3 13.81 -11.97 -10.21
C ALA A 3 12.78 -11.70 -9.09
N TYR A 4 11.79 -10.86 -9.36
CA TYR A 4 10.70 -10.49 -8.44
C TYR A 4 9.39 -10.85 -9.11
N THR A 5 8.63 -11.77 -8.50
CA THR A 5 7.36 -12.26 -9.05
C THR A 5 6.15 -11.88 -8.21
N ASP A 6 6.36 -11.59 -6.94
CA ASP A 6 5.28 -11.31 -5.98
C ASP A 6 5.30 -9.84 -5.56
N ILE A 7 4.17 -9.18 -5.74
CA ILE A 7 3.98 -7.78 -5.38
C ILE A 7 2.73 -7.68 -4.50
N SER A 8 2.87 -7.01 -3.36
CA SER A 8 1.73 -6.66 -2.51
C SER A 8 1.52 -5.16 -2.52
N ILE A 9 0.28 -4.74 -2.76
CA ILE A 9 -0.10 -3.32 -2.76
C ILE A 9 -1.01 -3.06 -1.58
N LEU A 10 -0.48 -2.34 -0.60
CA LEU A 10 -1.21 -1.93 0.58
C LEU A 10 -1.99 -0.66 0.26
N GLY A 11 -3.30 -0.81 0.11
CA GLY A 11 -4.21 0.27 -0.26
C GLY A 11 -4.51 0.32 -1.75
N CYS A 12 -5.49 -0.48 -2.20
CA CYS A 12 -5.98 -0.47 -3.58
C CYS A 12 -7.07 0.59 -3.76
N GLY A 13 -6.68 1.85 -3.57
CA GLY A 13 -7.51 3.00 -3.86
C GLY A 13 -7.34 3.48 -5.30
N TRP A 14 -7.48 4.77 -5.53
CA TRP A 14 -7.47 5.28 -6.90
C TRP A 14 -6.13 5.16 -7.61
N LEU A 15 -5.04 5.12 -6.90
CA LEU A 15 -3.72 4.86 -7.50
C LEU A 15 -3.35 3.39 -7.41
N GLY A 16 -3.55 2.77 -6.24
CA GLY A 16 -3.15 1.38 -5.99
C GLY A 16 -3.87 0.38 -6.88
N LEU A 17 -5.15 0.59 -7.15
CA LEU A 17 -5.92 -0.34 -7.98
C LEU A 17 -5.46 -0.35 -9.45
N PRO A 18 -5.36 0.80 -10.16
CA PRO A 18 -4.83 0.80 -11.52
C PRO A 18 -3.40 0.25 -11.60
N LEU A 19 -2.58 0.54 -10.59
CA LEU A 19 -1.21 0.04 -10.53
C LEU A 19 -1.19 -1.49 -10.41
N ALA A 20 -2.06 -2.04 -9.55
CA ALA A 20 -2.20 -3.49 -9.39
C ALA A 20 -2.61 -4.16 -10.71
N GLU A 21 -3.54 -3.56 -11.43
CA GLU A 21 -3.99 -4.07 -12.74
C GLU A 21 -2.85 -4.12 -13.76
N VAL A 22 -2.01 -3.09 -13.80
CA VAL A 22 -0.85 -3.06 -14.69
C VAL A 22 0.13 -4.19 -14.35
N PHE A 23 0.39 -4.43 -13.07
CA PHE A 23 1.28 -5.52 -12.66
C PHE A 23 0.70 -6.89 -13.00
N VAL A 24 -0.59 -7.09 -12.82
CA VAL A 24 -1.26 -8.34 -13.22
C VAL A 24 -1.09 -8.57 -14.73
N GLN A 25 -1.31 -7.55 -15.54
CA GLN A 25 -1.14 -7.62 -16.99
C GLN A 25 0.31 -7.91 -17.39
N SER A 26 1.25 -7.50 -16.57
CA SER A 26 2.69 -7.72 -16.78
C SER A 26 3.19 -9.08 -16.29
N GLY A 27 2.30 -9.92 -15.76
CA GLY A 27 2.61 -11.29 -15.36
C GLY A 27 3.06 -11.45 -13.91
N TYR A 28 2.93 -10.44 -13.07
CA TYR A 28 3.25 -10.55 -11.64
C TYR A 28 2.09 -11.17 -10.86
N ASN A 29 2.42 -11.83 -9.77
CA ASN A 29 1.44 -12.25 -8.77
C ASN A 29 1.16 -11.06 -7.86
N VAL A 30 -0.07 -10.57 -7.85
CA VAL A 30 -0.42 -9.34 -7.13
C VAL A 30 -1.40 -9.64 -6.01
N LYS A 31 -1.05 -9.21 -4.80
CA LYS A 31 -1.93 -9.14 -3.64
C LYS A 31 -2.31 -7.68 -3.45
N GLY A 32 -3.59 -7.43 -3.18
CA GLY A 32 -4.06 -6.08 -2.96
C GLY A 32 -4.91 -5.98 -1.70
N SER A 33 -4.75 -4.90 -0.96
CA SER A 33 -5.53 -4.70 0.26
C SER A 33 -6.56 -3.58 0.12
N THR A 34 -7.62 -3.72 0.88
CA THR A 34 -8.65 -2.70 1.07
C THR A 34 -9.11 -2.73 2.52
N THR A 35 -9.64 -1.61 3.01
CA THR A 35 -10.32 -1.55 4.31
C THR A 35 -11.83 -1.77 4.16
N THR A 36 -12.34 -1.88 2.94
CA THR A 36 -13.76 -1.98 2.61
C THR A 36 -14.11 -3.39 2.15
N PRO A 37 -14.87 -4.18 2.95
CA PRO A 37 -15.18 -5.56 2.59
C PRO A 37 -15.87 -5.72 1.22
N GLU A 38 -16.69 -4.76 0.84
CA GLU A 38 -17.43 -4.78 -0.43
C GLU A 38 -16.53 -4.70 -1.66
N LYS A 39 -15.29 -4.24 -1.49
CA LYS A 39 -14.31 -4.13 -2.58
C LYS A 39 -13.52 -5.40 -2.83
N LEU A 40 -13.59 -6.38 -1.93
CA LEU A 40 -12.81 -7.62 -2.07
C LEU A 40 -13.15 -8.38 -3.34
N SER A 41 -14.43 -8.48 -3.69
CA SER A 41 -14.85 -9.17 -4.91
C SER A 41 -14.36 -8.46 -6.18
N ALA A 42 -14.34 -7.13 -6.18
CA ALA A 42 -13.84 -6.35 -7.31
C ALA A 42 -12.34 -6.58 -7.54
N LEU A 43 -11.56 -6.71 -6.47
CA LEU A 43 -10.14 -7.05 -6.58
C LEU A 43 -9.97 -8.44 -7.18
N LYS A 44 -10.73 -9.39 -6.69
CA LYS A 44 -10.68 -10.79 -7.18
C LYS A 44 -11.03 -10.88 -8.66
N ASP A 45 -12.04 -10.13 -9.11
CA ASP A 45 -12.46 -10.11 -10.51
C ASP A 45 -11.36 -9.58 -11.44
N LYS A 46 -10.41 -8.83 -10.91
CA LYS A 46 -9.26 -8.29 -11.65
C LYS A 46 -8.00 -9.14 -11.50
N ASN A 47 -8.14 -10.36 -10.99
CA ASN A 47 -7.04 -11.29 -10.74
C ASN A 47 -6.02 -10.77 -9.73
N ILE A 48 -6.49 -9.93 -8.80
CA ILE A 48 -5.72 -9.45 -7.65
C ILE A 48 -6.17 -10.27 -6.45
N ALA A 49 -5.22 -10.89 -5.73
CA ALA A 49 -5.54 -11.63 -4.51
C ALA A 49 -6.00 -10.64 -3.43
N PRO A 50 -7.28 -10.70 -2.98
CA PRO A 50 -7.82 -9.67 -2.11
C PRO A 50 -7.51 -9.92 -0.64
N TYR A 51 -7.21 -8.83 0.08
CA TYR A 51 -6.95 -8.85 1.52
C TYR A 51 -7.66 -7.69 2.19
N LEU A 52 -8.34 -7.99 3.29
CA LEU A 52 -8.95 -6.95 4.13
C LEU A 52 -7.97 -6.61 5.24
N ILE A 53 -7.38 -5.42 5.18
CA ILE A 53 -6.34 -5.00 6.12
C ILE A 53 -6.63 -3.59 6.63
N ASP A 54 -6.72 -3.47 7.95
CA ASP A 54 -6.85 -2.20 8.65
C ASP A 54 -5.70 -2.08 9.66
N LEU A 55 -4.74 -1.21 9.36
CA LEU A 55 -3.55 -1.01 10.19
C LEU A 55 -3.80 -0.24 11.48
N THR A 56 -5.00 0.31 11.66
CA THR A 56 -5.37 0.95 12.94
C THR A 56 -5.63 -0.07 14.03
N CYS A 57 -5.86 -1.32 13.63
CA CYS A 57 -6.24 -2.42 14.50
C CYS A 57 -5.16 -3.50 14.53
N ALA A 58 -3.97 -3.15 15.03
CA ALA A 58 -2.88 -4.11 15.21
C ALA A 58 -2.95 -4.76 16.59
N PRO A 59 -2.61 -6.03 16.73
CA PRO A 59 -2.11 -7.01 15.75
C PRO A 59 -3.16 -7.96 15.19
N CYS A 60 -4.36 -7.49 14.96
CA CYS A 60 -5.58 -8.30 14.81
C CYS A 60 -5.86 -8.81 13.40
N GLN A 61 -4.87 -8.88 12.54
CA GLN A 61 -5.07 -9.26 11.13
C GLN A 61 -4.26 -10.51 10.80
N PRO A 62 -4.82 -11.72 10.99
CA PRO A 62 -4.05 -12.95 10.70
C PRO A 62 -3.64 -13.06 9.23
N ALA A 63 -4.38 -12.43 8.31
CA ALA A 63 -4.04 -12.42 6.90
C ALA A 63 -2.85 -11.51 6.54
N ILE A 64 -2.42 -10.64 7.44
CA ILE A 64 -1.32 -9.70 7.16
C ILE A 64 0.01 -10.43 6.93
N GLU A 65 0.26 -11.50 7.64
CA GLU A 65 1.48 -12.30 7.47
C GLU A 65 1.56 -12.83 6.05
N GLN A 66 0.49 -13.41 5.56
CA GLN A 66 0.41 -13.93 4.21
C GLN A 66 0.52 -12.82 3.16
N PHE A 67 -0.08 -11.68 3.43
CA PHE A 67 0.01 -10.49 2.57
C PHE A 67 1.46 -10.00 2.46
N LEU A 68 2.23 -10.07 3.54
CA LEU A 68 3.63 -9.65 3.59
C LEU A 68 4.62 -10.71 3.09
N GLU A 69 4.14 -11.91 2.72
CA GLU A 69 4.94 -12.90 2.00
C GLU A 69 5.08 -12.48 0.54
N THR A 70 5.92 -11.48 0.30
CA THR A 70 6.06 -10.84 -1.00
C THR A 70 7.49 -10.32 -1.18
N ASP A 71 7.90 -10.13 -2.41
CA ASP A 71 9.21 -9.56 -2.73
C ASP A 71 9.19 -8.04 -2.60
N ILE A 72 8.12 -7.43 -3.09
CA ILE A 72 7.97 -5.98 -3.15
C ILE A 72 6.65 -5.58 -2.46
N LEU A 73 6.75 -4.66 -1.52
CA LEU A 73 5.59 -4.04 -0.90
C LEU A 73 5.46 -2.60 -1.38
N ILE A 74 4.32 -2.28 -1.96
CA ILE A 74 3.99 -0.90 -2.34
C ILE A 74 2.98 -0.36 -1.34
N VAL A 75 3.34 0.72 -0.66
CA VAL A 75 2.49 1.35 0.34
C VAL A 75 1.80 2.55 -0.29
N SER A 76 0.48 2.45 -0.47
CA SER A 76 -0.37 3.46 -1.11
C SER A 76 -1.59 3.77 -0.25
N ILE A 77 -1.38 3.98 1.05
CA ILE A 77 -2.43 4.38 1.97
C ILE A 77 -2.46 5.90 2.09
N PRO A 78 -3.66 6.52 2.20
CA PRO A 78 -3.74 7.96 2.32
C PRO A 78 -3.27 8.42 3.71
N PRO A 79 -2.71 9.66 3.82
CA PRO A 79 -2.25 10.19 5.10
C PRO A 79 -3.39 10.55 6.04
N TYR A 80 -4.60 10.68 5.54
CA TYR A 80 -5.78 10.89 6.37
C TYR A 80 -7.04 10.41 5.65
N LYS A 81 -8.08 10.18 6.42
CA LYS A 81 -9.39 9.85 5.93
C LYS A 81 -10.36 10.96 6.37
N LYS A 82 -11.16 11.46 5.44
CA LYS A 82 -12.07 12.57 5.70
C LYS A 82 -13.01 12.25 6.87
N GLY A 83 -13.09 13.16 7.83
CA GLY A 83 -14.00 13.05 8.98
C GLY A 83 -13.45 12.24 10.16
N GLU A 84 -12.23 11.73 10.08
CA GLU A 84 -11.59 10.95 11.15
C GLU A 84 -10.37 11.66 11.70
N THR A 85 -10.18 11.58 13.03
CA THR A 85 -8.89 11.87 13.65
C THR A 85 -8.01 10.67 13.29
N PHE A 86 -7.24 10.86 12.27
CA PHE A 86 -6.53 9.77 11.66
C PHE A 86 -5.11 9.67 12.19
N ASP A 87 -4.77 8.49 12.65
CA ASP A 87 -3.42 8.25 13.12
C ASP A 87 -2.60 7.53 12.04
N TYR A 88 -2.16 8.31 11.08
CA TYR A 88 -1.30 7.83 9.99
C TYR A 88 0.01 7.27 10.52
N LEU A 89 0.57 7.94 11.51
CA LEU A 89 1.83 7.52 12.12
C LEU A 89 1.68 6.19 12.86
N LEU A 90 0.55 5.97 13.53
CA LEU A 90 0.24 4.69 14.17
C LEU A 90 0.18 3.57 13.13
N GLN A 91 -0.48 3.80 12.01
CA GLN A 91 -0.56 2.82 10.94
C GLN A 91 0.81 2.46 10.39
N LEU A 92 1.66 3.45 10.15
CA LEU A 92 3.02 3.21 9.66
C LEU A 92 3.87 2.47 10.70
N ARG A 93 3.74 2.80 11.97
CA ARG A 93 4.43 2.07 13.05
C ARG A 93 3.99 0.63 13.13
N ASN A 94 2.69 0.37 13.02
CA ASN A 94 2.15 -1.00 13.02
C ASN A 94 2.67 -1.77 11.82
N LEU A 95 2.71 -1.14 10.65
CA LEU A 95 3.25 -1.76 9.43
C LEU A 95 4.72 -2.12 9.59
N VAL A 96 5.54 -1.21 10.10
CA VAL A 96 6.98 -1.45 10.30
C VAL A 96 7.20 -2.65 11.22
N LYS A 97 6.46 -2.74 12.32
CA LYS A 97 6.55 -3.89 13.23
C LYS A 97 6.23 -5.21 12.55
N LEU A 98 5.17 -5.23 11.74
CA LEU A 98 4.76 -6.43 11.01
C LEU A 98 5.79 -6.81 9.94
N MET A 99 6.46 -5.84 9.35
CA MET A 99 7.48 -6.07 8.33
C MET A 99 8.77 -6.64 8.89
N GLU A 100 9.10 -6.39 10.16
CA GLU A 100 10.35 -6.85 10.79
C GLU A 100 10.53 -8.37 10.68
N ASP A 101 9.45 -9.13 10.78
CA ASP A 101 9.45 -10.59 10.70
C ASP A 101 9.05 -11.11 9.31
N SER A 102 8.96 -10.25 8.31
CA SER A 102 8.49 -10.61 6.97
C SER A 102 9.65 -10.77 5.99
N PRO A 103 9.45 -11.50 4.87
CA PRO A 103 10.46 -11.64 3.81
C PRO A 103 10.52 -10.46 2.85
N VAL A 104 9.83 -9.36 3.10
CA VAL A 104 9.80 -8.20 2.20
C VAL A 104 11.21 -7.66 1.99
N ASN A 105 11.64 -7.60 0.73
CA ASN A 105 12.97 -7.13 0.35
C ASN A 105 13.00 -5.67 -0.05
N ARG A 106 11.91 -5.19 -0.64
CA ARG A 106 11.82 -3.83 -1.17
C ARG A 106 10.50 -3.20 -0.80
N VAL A 107 10.56 -1.94 -0.45
CA VAL A 107 9.37 -1.14 -0.14
C VAL A 107 9.37 0.09 -1.02
N LEU A 108 8.26 0.32 -1.71
CA LEU A 108 7.98 1.56 -2.42
C LEU A 108 6.90 2.30 -1.65
N PHE A 109 7.25 3.43 -1.09
CA PHE A 109 6.32 4.27 -0.34
C PHE A 109 5.85 5.44 -1.19
N ILE A 110 4.54 5.54 -1.39
CA ILE A 110 3.95 6.64 -2.16
C ILE A 110 3.62 7.77 -1.22
N SER A 111 4.40 8.84 -1.32
CA SER A 111 4.24 10.02 -0.48
C SER A 111 3.17 10.96 -1.04
N SER A 112 2.54 11.72 -0.13
CA SER A 112 1.64 12.80 -0.50
C SER A 112 2.41 14.00 -1.07
N THR A 113 1.83 14.67 -2.06
CA THR A 113 2.35 15.94 -2.58
C THR A 113 2.27 17.07 -1.55
N SER A 114 1.55 16.88 -0.45
CA SER A 114 1.48 17.85 0.64
C SER A 114 2.81 18.09 1.36
N VAL A 115 3.84 17.26 1.10
CA VAL A 115 5.19 17.49 1.62
C VAL A 115 5.87 18.71 0.96
N TYR A 116 5.40 19.10 -0.21
CA TYR A 116 5.98 20.27 -0.89
C TYR A 116 5.43 21.57 -0.31
N PRO A 117 6.29 22.58 -0.12
CA PRO A 117 5.82 23.89 0.31
C PRO A 117 4.99 24.58 -0.78
N ASP A 118 4.11 25.46 -0.39
CA ASP A 118 3.35 26.29 -1.32
C ASP A 118 4.22 27.45 -1.81
N LEU A 119 4.91 27.24 -2.92
CA LEU A 119 5.81 28.23 -3.52
C LEU A 119 5.18 28.97 -4.69
N ASN A 120 3.90 28.72 -4.97
CA ASN A 120 3.15 29.32 -6.08
C ASN A 120 3.85 29.13 -7.44
N ARG A 121 4.46 27.95 -7.63
CA ARG A 121 5.15 27.53 -8.87
C ARG A 121 5.11 26.02 -8.99
N ILE A 122 5.54 25.49 -10.14
CA ILE A 122 5.77 24.05 -10.31
C ILE A 122 6.92 23.65 -9.37
N VAL A 123 6.68 22.58 -8.59
CA VAL A 123 7.67 22.03 -7.65
C VAL A 123 8.11 20.63 -8.09
N ASP A 124 9.32 20.25 -7.68
CA ASP A 124 9.88 18.92 -7.92
C ASP A 124 10.49 18.36 -6.63
N GLU A 125 11.14 17.20 -6.71
CA GLU A 125 11.71 16.51 -5.57
C GLU A 125 12.74 17.31 -4.79
N ASN A 126 13.38 18.30 -5.43
CA ASN A 126 14.37 19.17 -4.79
C ASN A 126 13.73 20.22 -3.88
N ASP A 127 12.41 20.44 -4.00
CA ASP A 127 11.66 21.40 -3.20
C ASP A 127 11.11 20.78 -1.92
N ALA A 128 11.21 19.47 -1.74
CA ALA A 128 10.77 18.80 -0.52
C ALA A 128 11.69 19.17 0.65
N PRO A 129 11.14 19.40 1.86
CA PRO A 129 11.99 19.64 3.04
C PRO A 129 12.76 18.38 3.44
N ASP A 130 13.92 18.57 4.06
CA ASP A 130 14.73 17.49 4.63
C ASP A 130 14.07 16.86 5.88
#